data_30e71816b5aa6b6e7272c3c2d79761ff
#
_entry.id   30e71816b5aa6b6e7272c3c2d79761ff
#
_cell.length_a   1.000
_cell.length_b   1.000
_cell.length_c   1.000
_cell.angle_alpha   90.00
_cell.angle_beta   90.00
_cell.angle_gamma   90.00
#
_symmetry.space_group_name_H-M   'P 1'
#
loop_
_entity.id
_entity.type
_entity.pdbx_description
1 polymer ?
#
loop_
_entity_poly.entity_id
_entity_poly.type
_entity_poly.pdbx_seq_one_letter_code
_entity_poly.pdbx_strand_id
1 'polypeptide(L)'
;VSQFSWEEARRSRGLIADYLKSGGKQISVAKFKNIPDMREFFLSRVGKERGTSFDFSNLGSLRPPTANGKEQDWGMGRMVFSRSAFVSGSAIATGAITGPDGCLVLGFCWQEGVVSKDLMRKSIESVRNGMEDIAKTERDRE
;
A
#
# COMPACT_ATOMS: atom_id res chain seq x y z
N VAL A 1 -17.22 6.80 -11.31
CA VAL A 1 -16.46 6.42 -10.10
C VAL A 1 -17.48 5.95 -9.10
N SER A 2 -17.37 4.72 -8.60
CA SER A 2 -18.27 4.21 -7.55
C SER A 2 -18.08 5.05 -6.29
N GLN A 3 -19.18 5.43 -5.66
CA GLN A 3 -19.17 6.18 -4.42
C GLN A 3 -18.51 5.31 -3.33
N PHE A 4 -17.71 5.92 -2.44
CA PHE A 4 -17.10 5.23 -1.31
C PHE A 4 -18.18 4.61 -0.41
N SER A 5 -17.95 3.37 0.03
CA SER A 5 -18.87 2.63 0.91
C SER A 5 -18.13 2.09 2.13
N TRP A 6 -18.59 2.46 3.33
CA TRP A 6 -18.09 1.89 4.58
C TRP A 6 -18.36 0.39 4.71
N GLU A 7 -19.41 -0.11 4.07
CA GLU A 7 -19.71 -1.55 4.03
C GLU A 7 -18.60 -2.30 3.28
N GLU A 8 -18.23 -1.84 2.08
CA GLU A 8 -17.14 -2.43 1.30
C GLU A 8 -15.79 -2.31 2.02
N ALA A 9 -15.54 -1.21 2.71
CA ALA A 9 -14.32 -1.03 3.50
C ALA A 9 -14.25 -2.05 4.66
N ARG A 10 -15.37 -2.29 5.37
CA ARG A 10 -15.45 -3.32 6.41
C ARG A 10 -15.30 -4.72 5.85
N ARG A 11 -15.92 -5.00 4.71
CA ARG A 11 -15.77 -6.28 4.01
C ARG A 11 -14.31 -6.56 3.64
N SER A 12 -13.66 -5.58 3.04
CA SER A 12 -12.23 -5.68 2.66
C SER A 12 -11.33 -5.91 3.88
N ARG A 13 -11.58 -5.19 4.98
CA ARG A 13 -10.87 -5.39 6.24
C ARG A 13 -11.07 -6.81 6.79
N GLY A 14 -12.29 -7.34 6.73
CA GLY A 14 -12.60 -8.72 7.14
C GLY A 14 -11.81 -9.75 6.34
N LEU A 15 -11.80 -9.62 5.01
CA LEU A 15 -11.02 -10.49 4.14
C LEU A 15 -9.52 -10.47 4.47
N ILE A 16 -8.95 -9.30 4.70
CA ILE A 16 -7.53 -9.16 5.10
C ILE A 16 -7.29 -9.83 6.45
N ALA A 17 -8.16 -9.61 7.44
CA ALA A 17 -8.02 -10.20 8.75
C ALA A 17 -8.08 -11.74 8.70
N ASP A 18 -8.98 -12.31 7.90
CA ASP A 18 -9.09 -13.76 7.74
C ASP A 18 -7.87 -14.34 7.00
N TYR A 19 -7.35 -13.61 6.04
CA TYR A 19 -6.10 -13.97 5.37
C TYR A 19 -4.91 -14.02 6.34
N LEU A 20 -4.82 -13.04 7.24
CA LEU A 20 -3.77 -12.97 8.24
C LEU A 20 -3.89 -14.10 9.30
N LYS A 21 -5.11 -14.47 9.70
CA LYS A 21 -5.36 -15.61 10.59
C LYS A 21 -4.81 -16.93 10.04
N SER A 22 -4.76 -17.09 8.73
CA SER A 22 -4.19 -18.28 8.09
C SER A 22 -2.66 -18.39 8.20
N GLY A 23 -2.01 -17.43 8.85
CA GLY A 23 -0.55 -17.34 8.97
C GLY A 23 0.16 -17.10 7.65
N GLY A 24 -0.54 -16.47 6.70
CA GLY A 24 0.02 -16.12 5.40
C GLY A 24 0.29 -17.30 4.47
N LYS A 25 -0.15 -18.50 4.79
CA LYS A 25 0.11 -19.72 3.97
C LYS A 25 -0.47 -19.63 2.56
N GLN A 26 -1.50 -18.84 2.36
CA GLN A 26 -2.18 -18.66 1.08
C GLN A 26 -1.66 -17.45 0.27
N ILE A 27 -0.74 -16.67 0.82
CA ILE A 27 -0.19 -15.48 0.16
C ILE A 27 0.72 -15.92 -0.99
N SER A 28 0.64 -15.24 -2.12
CA SER A 28 1.49 -15.53 -3.29
C SER A 28 2.98 -15.51 -2.95
N VAL A 29 3.40 -14.61 -2.06
CA VAL A 29 4.78 -14.50 -1.57
C VAL A 29 5.23 -15.77 -0.83
N ALA A 30 4.34 -16.43 -0.09
CA ALA A 30 4.67 -17.69 0.60
C ALA A 30 5.04 -18.82 -0.38
N LYS A 31 4.57 -18.73 -1.62
CA LYS A 31 4.90 -19.70 -2.68
C LYS A 31 6.32 -19.51 -3.23
N PHE A 32 6.91 -18.34 -3.04
CA PHE A 32 8.28 -18.05 -3.51
C PHE A 32 9.35 -18.94 -2.85
N LYS A 33 9.09 -19.42 -1.61
CA LYS A 33 9.98 -20.38 -0.95
C LYS A 33 10.18 -21.70 -1.74
N ASN A 34 9.26 -22.01 -2.66
CA ASN A 34 9.30 -23.21 -3.47
C ASN A 34 9.94 -22.99 -4.85
N ILE A 35 10.44 -21.78 -5.12
CA ILE A 35 11.11 -21.43 -6.38
C ILE A 35 12.62 -21.67 -6.21
N PRO A 36 13.19 -22.63 -6.95
CA PRO A 36 14.61 -22.99 -6.79
C PRO A 36 15.57 -21.87 -7.20
N ASP A 37 15.22 -21.15 -8.26
CA ASP A 37 15.98 -20.02 -8.79
C ASP A 37 15.07 -18.80 -8.98
N MET A 38 15.17 -17.85 -8.05
CA MET A 38 14.40 -16.61 -8.07
C MET A 38 14.80 -15.70 -9.25
N ARG A 39 16.08 -15.71 -9.63
CA ARG A 39 16.57 -14.90 -10.74
C ARG A 39 15.96 -15.39 -12.04
N GLU A 40 16.05 -16.68 -12.31
CA GLU A 40 15.47 -17.29 -13.51
C GLU A 40 13.95 -17.11 -13.55
N PHE A 41 13.28 -17.29 -12.42
CA PHE A 41 11.86 -17.04 -12.29
C PHE A 41 11.47 -15.62 -12.73
N PHE A 42 12.17 -14.58 -12.25
CA PHE A 42 11.86 -13.21 -12.63
C PHE A 42 12.28 -12.90 -14.08
N LEU A 43 13.42 -13.40 -14.54
CA LEU A 43 13.86 -13.22 -15.92
C LEU A 43 12.85 -13.84 -16.91
N SER A 44 12.31 -15.00 -16.59
CA SER A 44 11.31 -15.67 -17.44
C SER A 44 9.99 -14.89 -17.59
N ARG A 45 9.76 -13.88 -16.74
CA ARG A 45 8.57 -13.01 -16.77
C ARG A 45 8.79 -11.69 -17.51
N VAL A 46 10.04 -11.36 -17.81
CA VAL A 46 10.35 -10.15 -18.59
C VAL A 46 9.76 -10.27 -19.99
N GLY A 47 9.09 -9.22 -20.45
CA GLY A 47 8.43 -9.19 -21.76
C GLY A 47 7.10 -9.95 -21.82
N LYS A 48 6.64 -10.59 -20.74
CA LYS A 48 5.33 -11.22 -20.67
C LYS A 48 4.27 -10.25 -20.13
N GLU A 49 3.02 -10.61 -20.39
CA GLU A 49 1.87 -9.88 -19.85
C GLU A 49 1.93 -9.83 -18.32
N ARG A 50 1.61 -8.67 -17.75
CA ARG A 50 1.58 -8.46 -16.31
C ARG A 50 0.29 -9.02 -15.73
N GLY A 51 0.39 -9.78 -14.66
CA GLY A 51 -0.76 -10.37 -13.98
C GLY A 51 -1.60 -9.35 -13.20
N THR A 52 -1.04 -8.16 -12.91
CA THR A 52 -1.70 -7.11 -12.12
C THR A 52 -1.31 -5.73 -12.63
N SER A 53 -2.26 -4.79 -12.62
CA SER A 53 -2.03 -3.40 -13.04
C SER A 53 -1.38 -2.59 -11.93
N PHE A 54 -1.80 -2.81 -10.67
CA PHE A 54 -1.26 -2.11 -9.51
C PHE A 54 -1.09 -3.07 -8.32
N ASP A 55 -0.28 -2.64 -7.39
CA ASP A 55 -0.01 -3.30 -6.12
C ASP A 55 -0.16 -2.28 -4.99
N PHE A 56 -0.80 -2.66 -3.90
CA PHE A 56 -1.00 -1.82 -2.74
C PHE A 56 -0.45 -2.51 -1.49
N SER A 57 0.46 -1.84 -0.80
CA SER A 57 1.06 -2.32 0.44
C SER A 57 0.80 -1.33 1.56
N ASN A 58 0.17 -1.78 2.63
CA ASN A 58 -0.15 -0.97 3.81
C ASN A 58 0.62 -1.49 5.02
N LEU A 59 1.51 -0.67 5.55
CA LEU A 59 2.27 -0.97 6.77
C LEU A 59 1.50 -0.65 8.06
N GLY A 60 0.31 -0.08 7.93
CA GLY A 60 -0.50 0.31 9.06
C GLY A 60 0.01 1.55 9.78
N SER A 61 -0.31 1.66 11.08
CA SER A 61 0.13 2.76 11.94
C SER A 61 1.31 2.29 12.79
N LEU A 62 2.43 2.98 12.65
CA LEU A 62 3.60 2.78 13.50
C LEU A 62 3.49 3.70 14.71
N ARG A 63 3.43 3.08 15.87
CA ARG A 63 3.55 3.78 17.15
C ARG A 63 4.95 3.51 17.71
N PRO A 64 5.69 4.53 18.12
CA PRO A 64 6.96 4.29 18.81
C PRO A 64 6.68 3.46 20.06
N PRO A 65 7.60 2.54 20.41
CA PRO A 65 7.51 1.87 21.71
C PRO A 65 7.50 2.97 22.78
N THR A 66 6.55 2.90 23.69
CA THR A 66 6.54 3.76 24.89
C THR A 66 7.82 3.47 25.65
N ALA A 67 8.75 4.40 25.65
CA ALA A 67 9.93 4.31 26.49
C ALA A 67 9.46 4.25 27.96
N ASN A 68 9.91 3.23 28.68
CA ASN A 68 9.59 3.01 30.09
C ASN A 68 9.91 4.25 30.95
N GLY A 69 9.04 5.27 30.90
CA GLY A 69 9.10 6.45 31.75
C GLY A 69 10.31 7.39 31.61
N LYS A 70 11.17 7.20 30.59
CA LYS A 70 12.27 8.10 30.28
C LYS A 70 11.90 9.00 29.10
N GLU A 71 12.03 10.29 29.25
CA GLU A 71 12.00 11.22 28.13
C GLU A 71 13.08 10.80 27.11
N GLN A 72 12.65 10.60 25.88
CA GLN A 72 13.57 10.36 24.77
C GLN A 72 13.94 11.71 24.15
N ASP A 73 15.24 11.97 24.02
CA ASP A 73 15.76 13.18 23.36
C ASP A 73 15.47 13.23 21.86
N TRP A 74 14.89 12.17 21.31
CA TRP A 74 14.53 12.07 19.90
C TRP A 74 13.15 11.41 19.72
N GLY A 75 12.48 11.78 18.65
CA GLY A 75 11.18 11.21 18.29
C GLY A 75 11.07 10.97 16.78
N MET A 76 10.26 9.99 16.41
CA MET A 76 9.89 9.79 15.01
C MET A 76 8.71 10.69 14.66
N GLY A 77 8.84 11.43 13.58
CA GLY A 77 7.77 12.27 13.02
C GLY A 77 7.06 11.57 11.85
N ARG A 78 6.83 12.36 10.80
CA ARG A 78 6.19 11.87 9.57
C ARG A 78 7.05 10.80 8.89
N MET A 79 6.39 9.74 8.46
CA MET A 79 7.03 8.64 7.78
C MET A 79 6.59 8.54 6.32
N VAL A 80 7.49 8.09 5.48
CA VAL A 80 7.22 7.81 4.07
C VAL A 80 7.60 6.36 3.78
N PHE A 81 6.73 5.66 3.11
CA PHE A 81 6.99 4.33 2.61
C PHE A 81 6.95 4.34 1.09
N SER A 82 8.07 4.07 0.46
CA SER A 82 8.19 3.98 -0.99
C SER A 82 8.67 2.59 -1.40
N ARG A 83 8.28 2.20 -2.60
CA ARG A 83 8.68 0.94 -3.22
C ARG A 83 9.09 1.22 -4.66
N SER A 84 10.06 0.47 -5.17
CA SER A 84 10.38 0.55 -6.60
C SER A 84 9.29 -0.14 -7.44
N ALA A 85 9.05 0.37 -8.63
CA ALA A 85 8.24 -0.32 -9.61
C ALA A 85 8.93 -1.61 -10.08
N PHE A 86 8.14 -2.62 -10.39
CA PHE A 86 8.65 -3.93 -10.78
C PHE A 86 8.70 -4.05 -12.31
N VAL A 87 9.79 -4.62 -12.82
CA VAL A 87 9.94 -4.88 -14.25
C VAL A 87 8.95 -5.93 -14.75
N SER A 88 8.70 -6.96 -13.95
CA SER A 88 7.83 -8.10 -14.28
C SER A 88 6.56 -8.21 -13.43
N GLY A 89 6.39 -7.32 -12.44
CA GLY A 89 5.20 -7.26 -11.58
C GLY A 89 4.27 -6.12 -11.98
N SER A 90 3.59 -5.54 -11.00
CA SER A 90 2.67 -4.41 -11.19
C SER A 90 3.42 -3.19 -11.71
N ALA A 91 2.83 -2.50 -12.71
CA ALA A 91 3.41 -1.28 -13.25
C ALA A 91 3.29 -0.09 -12.30
N ILE A 92 2.35 -0.15 -11.37
CA ILE A 92 2.11 0.84 -10.31
C ILE A 92 2.25 0.15 -8.96
N ALA A 93 3.07 0.72 -8.08
CA ALA A 93 3.20 0.28 -6.70
C ALA A 93 2.80 1.41 -5.77
N THR A 94 1.84 1.16 -4.88
CA THR A 94 1.36 2.13 -3.91
C THR A 94 1.69 1.65 -2.51
N GLY A 95 2.31 2.50 -1.72
CA GLY A 95 2.63 2.27 -0.30
C GLY A 95 1.77 3.16 0.60
N ALA A 96 1.32 2.65 1.72
CA ALA A 96 0.62 3.41 2.75
C ALA A 96 1.28 3.20 4.10
N ILE A 97 1.44 4.27 4.87
CA ILE A 97 1.95 4.23 6.23
C ILE A 97 1.39 5.40 7.03
N THR A 98 1.04 5.17 8.29
CA THR A 98 0.73 6.24 9.23
C THR A 98 1.85 6.33 10.25
N GLY A 99 2.51 7.48 10.29
CA GLY A 99 3.58 7.77 11.25
C GLY A 99 3.06 8.06 12.66
N PRO A 100 3.98 8.22 13.63
CA PRO A 100 3.63 8.60 15.01
C PRO A 100 2.94 9.95 15.13
N ASP A 101 3.12 10.84 14.15
CA ASP A 101 2.43 12.12 14.03
C ASP A 101 0.93 11.99 13.63
N GLY A 102 0.44 10.77 13.46
CA GLY A 102 -0.93 10.47 13.03
C GLY A 102 -1.21 10.74 11.55
N CYS A 103 -0.23 11.19 10.79
CA CYS A 103 -0.42 11.49 9.37
C CYS A 103 -0.32 10.22 8.51
N LEU A 104 -1.38 9.94 7.74
CA LEU A 104 -1.35 8.95 6.68
C LEU A 104 -0.57 9.50 5.48
N VAL A 105 0.44 8.77 5.03
CA VAL A 105 1.20 9.08 3.82
C VAL A 105 0.98 7.96 2.79
N LEU A 106 0.61 8.36 1.58
CA LEU A 106 0.52 7.47 0.42
C LEU A 106 1.66 7.76 -0.55
N GLY A 107 2.48 6.75 -0.82
CA GLY A 107 3.56 6.80 -1.79
C GLY A 107 3.16 6.09 -3.08
N PHE A 108 3.34 6.75 -4.23
CA PHE A 108 3.05 6.18 -5.53
C PHE A 108 4.34 6.08 -6.34
N CYS A 109 4.65 4.88 -6.79
CA CYS A 109 5.74 4.60 -7.70
C CYS A 109 5.19 3.92 -8.95
N TRP A 110 5.72 4.24 -10.11
CA TRP A 110 5.29 3.63 -11.37
C TRP A 110 6.47 3.48 -12.32
N GLN A 111 6.31 2.59 -13.28
CA GLN A 111 7.30 2.38 -14.32
C GLN A 111 7.07 3.39 -15.45
N GLU A 112 8.01 4.31 -15.60
CA GLU A 112 8.02 5.26 -16.70
C GLU A 112 8.12 4.52 -18.05
N GLY A 113 7.44 5.03 -19.07
CA GLY A 113 7.33 4.36 -20.38
C GLY A 113 6.23 3.29 -20.45
N VAL A 114 5.76 2.75 -19.31
CA VAL A 114 4.63 1.82 -19.23
C VAL A 114 3.37 2.54 -18.77
N VAL A 115 3.48 3.39 -17.77
CA VAL A 115 2.38 4.21 -17.25
C VAL A 115 2.70 5.67 -17.50
N SER A 116 1.75 6.40 -18.12
CA SER A 116 1.96 7.80 -18.42
C SER A 116 1.91 8.65 -17.15
N LYS A 117 2.75 9.68 -17.09
CA LYS A 117 2.79 10.63 -15.97
C LYS A 117 1.45 11.33 -15.76
N ASP A 118 0.73 11.63 -16.84
CA ASP A 118 -0.57 12.31 -16.76
C ASP A 118 -1.65 11.39 -16.17
N LEU A 119 -1.65 10.10 -16.52
CA LEU A 119 -2.53 9.13 -15.88
C LEU A 119 -2.25 9.04 -14.39
N MET A 120 -0.97 8.96 -14.00
CA MET A 120 -0.60 8.90 -12.57
C MET A 120 -1.00 10.16 -11.82
N ARG A 121 -0.78 11.34 -12.40
CA ARG A 121 -1.20 12.60 -11.76
C ARG A 121 -2.71 12.62 -11.50
N LYS A 122 -3.52 12.29 -12.51
CA LYS A 122 -4.98 12.21 -12.38
C LYS A 122 -5.41 11.18 -11.33
N SER A 123 -4.75 10.02 -11.30
CA SER A 123 -5.05 8.97 -10.31
C SER A 123 -4.73 9.44 -8.89
N ILE A 124 -3.58 10.07 -8.67
CA ILE A 124 -3.18 10.61 -7.37
C ILE A 124 -4.14 11.71 -6.91
N GLU A 125 -4.53 12.62 -7.80
CA GLU A 125 -5.51 13.68 -7.52
C GLU A 125 -6.87 13.07 -7.15
N SER A 126 -7.33 12.06 -7.90
CA SER A 126 -8.59 11.36 -7.60
C SER A 126 -8.58 10.70 -6.23
N VAL A 127 -7.48 10.02 -5.87
CA VAL A 127 -7.32 9.40 -4.55
C VAL A 127 -7.30 10.46 -3.46
N ARG A 128 -6.54 11.55 -3.63
CA ARG A 128 -6.49 12.65 -2.67
C ARG A 128 -7.87 13.24 -2.42
N ASN A 129 -8.57 13.62 -3.49
CA ASN A 129 -9.91 14.22 -3.39
C ASN A 129 -10.90 13.26 -2.69
N GLY A 130 -10.88 11.98 -3.05
CA GLY A 130 -11.72 10.98 -2.40
C GLY A 130 -11.44 10.83 -0.90
N MET A 131 -10.18 10.87 -0.48
CA MET A 131 -9.80 10.81 0.94
C MET A 131 -10.21 12.08 1.69
N GLU A 132 -10.05 13.26 1.08
CA GLU A 132 -10.48 14.53 1.67
C GLU A 132 -12.01 14.60 1.83
N ASP A 133 -12.75 14.10 0.85
CA ASP A 133 -14.23 14.06 0.90
C ASP A 133 -14.71 13.11 2.01
N ILE A 134 -14.09 11.94 2.17
CA ILE A 134 -14.39 11.04 3.29
C ILE A 134 -14.14 11.74 4.62
N ALA A 135 -12.98 12.39 4.77
CA ALA A 135 -12.60 13.07 6.00
C ALA A 135 -13.53 14.25 6.35
N LYS A 136 -14.05 14.97 5.36
CA LYS A 136 -15.05 16.03 5.56
C LYS A 136 -16.39 15.44 6.02
N THR A 137 -16.88 14.42 5.31
CA THR A 137 -18.16 13.77 5.62
C THR A 137 -18.20 13.19 7.03
N GLU A 138 -17.07 12.66 7.53
CA GLU A 138 -17.01 12.14 8.90
C GLU A 138 -16.99 13.25 9.96
N ARG A 139 -16.30 14.36 9.70
CA ARG A 139 -16.31 15.53 10.61
C ARG A 139 -17.69 16.16 10.76
N ASP A 140 -18.49 16.18 9.69
CA ASP A 140 -19.83 16.74 9.69
C ASP A 140 -20.86 15.84 10.41
N ARG A 141 -20.46 14.63 10.81
CA ARG A 141 -21.28 13.67 11.57
C ARG A 141 -21.04 13.68 13.08
N GLU A 142 -19.92 14.27 13.52
CA GLU A 142 -19.58 14.45 14.93
C GLU A 142 -20.18 15.74 15.49
#